data_548dc5970837ef3f42c17ab6e463cb2b
#
_entry.id   548dc5970837ef3f42c17ab6e463cb2b
#
_cell.length_a   1.000
_cell.length_b   1.000
_cell.length_c   1.000
_cell.angle_alpha   90.00
_cell.angle_beta   90.00
_cell.angle_gamma   90.00
#
_symmetry.space_group_name_H-M   'P 1'
#
loop_
_entity.id
_entity.type
_entity.pdbx_description
1 polymer ?
#
loop_
_entity_poly.entity_id
_entity_poly.type
_entity_poly.pdbx_seq_one_letter_code
_entity_poly.pdbx_strand_id
1 'polypeptide(L)'
;MSIFDGTANIYDIALAPLELAGLGRLRRRLLADARGAVLEIGAGTGVNLAHYGEGVRVFALDESREMLATARRRPCRVCATVSQADAQSLPFASRTFQTVVGTLVFCSIPDPMRALAEAQRVLQPGGTLLLLEHTRGQHPLAAALTDRLDPVWYTLNGSCHLNRQTARTVAEAGFNVTNVERHAGGIVQVIRASVTFPTPANASS
;
A
#
# COMPACT_ATOMS: atom_id res chain seq x y z
N MET A 1 17.24 6.84 9.78
CA MET A 1 16.99 7.89 8.76
C MET A 1 16.43 7.17 7.57
N SER A 2 15.20 7.50 7.14
CA SER A 2 14.59 6.87 5.98
C SER A 2 15.37 7.29 4.73
N ILE A 3 15.53 6.35 3.77
CA ILE A 3 16.17 6.65 2.48
C ILE A 3 15.39 7.68 1.64
N PHE A 4 14.14 7.94 2.00
CA PHE A 4 13.29 8.97 1.37
C PHE A 4 13.45 10.35 2.00
N ASP A 5 14.27 10.49 3.07
CA ASP A 5 14.61 11.79 3.63
C ASP A 5 15.47 12.57 2.62
N GLY A 6 15.10 13.82 2.32
CA GLY A 6 15.73 14.66 1.28
C GLY A 6 15.08 14.58 -0.12
N THR A 7 14.09 13.70 -0.34
CA THR A 7 13.52 13.46 -1.68
C THR A 7 12.05 13.83 -1.82
N ALA A 8 11.36 14.23 -0.75
CA ALA A 8 9.90 14.44 -0.74
C ALA A 8 9.41 15.41 -1.83
N ASN A 9 10.15 16.50 -2.08
CA ASN A 9 9.77 17.48 -3.10
C ASN A 9 10.00 16.99 -4.54
N ILE A 10 10.96 16.08 -4.73
CA ILE A 10 11.32 15.54 -6.05
C ILE A 10 10.44 14.34 -6.38
N TYR A 11 10.02 13.59 -5.36
CA TYR A 11 9.23 12.37 -5.50
C TYR A 11 7.92 12.60 -6.26
N ASP A 12 7.15 13.61 -5.87
CA ASP A 12 5.87 13.93 -6.53
C ASP A 12 6.09 14.36 -8.00
N ILE A 13 7.14 15.14 -8.27
CA ILE A 13 7.48 15.59 -9.63
C ILE A 13 7.88 14.39 -10.49
N ALA A 14 8.67 13.46 -9.93
CA ALA A 14 9.11 12.27 -10.65
C ALA A 14 7.94 11.32 -10.97
N LEU A 15 6.95 11.22 -10.08
CA LEU A 15 5.76 10.39 -10.28
C LEU A 15 4.66 11.07 -11.11
N ALA A 16 4.67 12.39 -11.27
CA ALA A 16 3.62 13.14 -11.96
C ALA A 16 3.31 12.60 -13.37
N PRO A 17 4.27 12.24 -14.22
CA PRO A 17 3.99 11.66 -15.54
C PRO A 17 3.19 10.34 -15.43
N LEU A 18 3.51 9.48 -14.48
CA LEU A 18 2.82 8.20 -14.25
C LEU A 18 1.40 8.43 -13.69
N GLU A 19 1.24 9.38 -12.78
CA GLU A 19 -0.08 9.78 -12.26
C GLU A 19 -0.99 10.26 -13.38
N LEU A 20 -0.47 11.08 -14.31
CA LEU A 20 -1.20 11.57 -15.49
C LEU A 20 -1.45 10.46 -16.52
N ALA A 21 -0.53 9.52 -16.68
CA ALA A 21 -0.67 8.38 -17.61
C ALA A 21 -1.70 7.34 -17.17
N GLY A 22 -2.29 7.48 -15.97
CA GLY A 22 -3.38 6.62 -15.52
C GLY A 22 -3.26 6.10 -14.09
N LEU A 23 -2.09 6.16 -13.46
CA LEU A 23 -1.89 5.72 -12.08
C LEU A 23 -2.84 6.46 -11.13
N GLY A 24 -3.01 7.77 -11.29
CA GLY A 24 -3.95 8.57 -10.50
C GLY A 24 -5.42 8.15 -10.67
N ARG A 25 -5.81 7.63 -11.83
CA ARG A 25 -7.15 7.05 -12.03
C ARG A 25 -7.31 5.75 -11.25
N LEU A 26 -6.31 4.86 -11.31
CA LEU A 26 -6.33 3.59 -10.57
C LEU A 26 -6.36 3.84 -9.08
N ARG A 27 -5.55 4.78 -8.58
CA ARG A 27 -5.54 5.24 -7.19
C ARG A 27 -6.93 5.68 -6.73
N ARG A 28 -7.57 6.60 -7.43
CA ARG A 28 -8.92 7.09 -7.09
C ARG A 28 -9.94 5.97 -7.06
N ARG A 29 -9.91 5.05 -8.03
CA ARG A 29 -10.81 3.88 -8.07
C ARG A 29 -10.59 2.95 -6.89
N LEU A 30 -9.34 2.67 -6.53
CA LEU A 30 -9.00 1.83 -5.40
C LEU A 30 -9.50 2.44 -4.08
N LEU A 31 -9.21 3.74 -3.87
CA LEU A 31 -9.57 4.44 -2.63
C LEU A 31 -11.09 4.65 -2.47
N ALA A 32 -11.85 4.61 -3.55
CA ALA A 32 -13.31 4.62 -3.49
C ALA A 32 -13.89 3.36 -2.81
N ASP A 33 -13.13 2.28 -2.70
CA ASP A 33 -13.52 1.07 -1.99
C ASP A 33 -13.22 1.12 -0.48
N ALA A 34 -12.43 2.10 -0.02
CA ALA A 34 -12.10 2.27 1.39
C ALA A 34 -13.34 2.60 2.24
N ARG A 35 -13.45 2.00 3.43
CA ARG A 35 -14.60 2.16 4.34
C ARG A 35 -14.14 2.30 5.79
N GLY A 36 -14.90 3.07 6.56
CA GLY A 36 -14.79 3.19 8.02
C GLY A 36 -13.46 3.75 8.51
N ALA A 37 -12.85 3.10 9.49
CA ALA A 37 -11.48 3.42 9.92
C ALA A 37 -10.49 2.80 8.94
N VAL A 38 -9.69 3.65 8.32
CA VAL A 38 -8.71 3.29 7.28
C VAL A 38 -7.30 3.49 7.83
N LEU A 39 -6.48 2.46 7.71
CA LEU A 39 -5.03 2.57 7.91
C LEU A 39 -4.36 2.67 6.54
N GLU A 40 -3.66 3.74 6.28
CA GLU A 40 -2.79 3.89 5.12
C GLU A 40 -1.34 3.65 5.52
N ILE A 41 -0.73 2.62 4.94
CA ILE A 41 0.68 2.26 5.12
C ILE A 41 1.48 2.88 3.99
N GLY A 42 2.58 3.58 4.32
CA GLY A 42 3.42 4.25 3.34
C GLY A 42 2.71 5.43 2.69
N ALA A 43 2.20 6.35 3.52
CA ALA A 43 1.45 7.52 3.06
C ALA A 43 2.31 8.47 2.19
N GLY A 44 3.63 8.43 2.34
CA GLY A 44 4.55 9.27 1.61
C GLY A 44 4.21 10.75 1.78
N THR A 45 4.16 11.47 0.69
CA THR A 45 3.76 12.89 0.64
C THR A 45 2.27 13.13 0.80
N GLY A 46 1.45 12.08 1.04
CA GLY A 46 0.00 12.19 1.27
C GLY A 46 -0.85 12.35 0.02
N VAL A 47 -0.38 11.87 -1.15
CA VAL A 47 -1.13 11.99 -2.42
C VAL A 47 -2.53 11.36 -2.32
N ASN A 48 -2.68 10.28 -1.55
CA ASN A 48 -3.96 9.60 -1.36
C ASN A 48 -4.99 10.42 -0.58
N LEU A 49 -4.56 11.29 0.34
CA LEU A 49 -5.44 11.98 1.29
C LEU A 49 -6.54 12.82 0.60
N ALA A 50 -6.27 13.32 -0.60
CA ALA A 50 -7.24 14.08 -1.39
C ALA A 50 -8.28 13.21 -2.11
N HIS A 51 -8.13 11.87 -2.10
CA HIS A 51 -8.91 10.94 -2.91
C HIS A 51 -9.84 10.03 -2.11
N TYR A 52 -9.72 10.02 -0.80
CA TYR A 52 -10.65 9.28 0.06
C TYR A 52 -12.06 9.86 -0.02
N GLY A 53 -13.06 8.98 -0.02
CA GLY A 53 -14.47 9.34 0.03
C GLY A 53 -14.90 9.87 1.39
N GLU A 54 -16.06 10.51 1.44
CA GLU A 54 -16.66 10.97 2.69
C GLU A 54 -16.98 9.79 3.62
N GLY A 55 -16.98 10.05 4.93
CA GLY A 55 -17.34 9.04 5.95
C GLY A 55 -16.22 8.10 6.37
N VAL A 56 -15.00 8.23 5.84
CA VAL A 56 -13.84 7.48 6.33
C VAL A 56 -12.98 8.32 7.29
N ARG A 57 -12.30 7.67 8.22
CA ARG A 57 -11.26 8.25 9.08
C ARG A 57 -9.95 7.61 8.72
N VAL A 58 -8.97 8.40 8.30
CA VAL A 58 -7.68 7.92 7.81
C VAL A 58 -6.60 8.07 8.88
N PHE A 59 -5.87 7.00 9.12
CA PHE A 59 -4.64 6.97 9.89
C PHE A 59 -3.51 6.67 8.90
N ALA A 60 -2.77 7.72 8.52
CA ALA A 60 -1.74 7.67 7.50
C ALA A 60 -0.36 7.53 8.15
N LEU A 61 0.36 6.45 7.84
CA LEU A 61 1.67 6.14 8.41
C LEU A 61 2.74 6.14 7.34
N ASP A 62 3.93 6.61 7.73
CA ASP A 62 5.16 6.49 6.94
C ASP A 62 6.37 6.44 7.88
N GLU A 63 7.49 5.86 7.45
CA GLU A 63 8.75 5.88 8.20
C GLU A 63 9.46 7.23 8.08
N SER A 64 9.27 7.94 6.97
CA SER A 64 9.95 9.20 6.69
C SER A 64 9.22 10.39 7.31
N ARG A 65 9.92 11.08 8.21
CA ARG A 65 9.42 12.35 8.82
C ARG A 65 9.22 13.43 7.79
N GLU A 66 10.09 13.49 6.78
CA GLU A 66 10.04 14.50 5.74
C GLU A 66 8.83 14.30 4.82
N MET A 67 8.58 13.06 4.40
CA MET A 67 7.37 12.70 3.67
C MET A 67 6.11 13.11 4.44
N LEU A 68 6.04 12.77 5.72
CA LEU A 68 4.92 13.13 6.59
C LEU A 68 4.78 14.63 6.82
N ALA A 69 5.88 15.40 6.85
CA ALA A 69 5.82 16.86 6.92
C ALA A 69 5.13 17.47 5.69
N THR A 70 5.36 16.87 4.51
CA THR A 70 4.67 17.23 3.27
C THR A 70 3.21 16.79 3.30
N ALA A 71 2.93 15.56 3.74
CA ALA A 71 1.57 15.01 3.85
C ALA A 71 0.66 15.89 4.75
N ARG A 72 1.18 16.37 5.89
CA ARG A 72 0.43 17.24 6.81
C ARG A 72 0.00 18.59 6.22
N ARG A 73 0.65 19.02 5.15
CA ARG A 73 0.34 20.29 4.46
C ARG A 73 -0.64 20.09 3.31
N ARG A 74 -0.95 18.84 2.93
CA ARG A 74 -1.87 18.57 1.81
C ARG A 74 -3.31 18.84 2.21
N PRO A 75 -4.08 19.42 1.29
CA PRO A 75 -5.53 19.49 1.45
C PRO A 75 -6.11 18.09 1.63
N CYS A 76 -6.94 17.91 2.65
CA CYS A 76 -7.59 16.66 2.97
C CYS A 76 -9.11 16.89 3.07
N ARG A 77 -9.90 16.02 2.44
CA ARG A 77 -11.37 16.07 2.51
C ARG A 77 -11.95 15.29 3.68
N VAL A 78 -11.11 14.48 4.33
CA VAL A 78 -11.51 13.57 5.40
C VAL A 78 -10.70 13.85 6.66
N CYS A 79 -11.17 13.37 7.81
CA CYS A 79 -10.40 13.42 9.04
C CYS A 79 -9.19 12.48 8.92
N ALA A 80 -7.99 13.06 8.83
CA ALA A 80 -6.75 12.31 8.69
C ALA A 80 -5.80 12.59 9.85
N THR A 81 -5.25 11.52 10.45
CA THR A 81 -4.15 11.57 11.41
C THR A 81 -2.89 11.06 10.71
N VAL A 82 -1.83 11.87 10.72
CA VAL A 82 -0.56 11.54 10.07
C VAL A 82 0.51 11.29 11.13
N SER A 83 1.09 10.09 11.16
CA SER A 83 2.05 9.67 12.20
C SER A 83 3.19 8.84 11.64
N GLN A 84 4.36 8.92 12.30
CA GLN A 84 5.51 8.09 11.93
C GLN A 84 5.38 6.70 12.57
N ALA A 85 5.52 5.66 11.76
CA ALA A 85 5.58 4.27 12.23
C ALA A 85 6.22 3.34 11.20
N ASP A 86 6.72 2.21 11.69
CA ASP A 86 7.16 1.07 10.86
C ASP A 86 5.97 0.16 10.55
N ALA A 87 5.75 -0.12 9.28
CA ALA A 87 4.72 -1.05 8.82
C ALA A 87 4.89 -2.47 9.36
N GLN A 88 6.11 -2.85 9.74
CA GLN A 88 6.47 -4.16 10.29
C GLN A 88 6.19 -4.26 11.80
N SER A 89 5.76 -3.14 12.44
CA SER A 89 5.41 -3.08 13.86
C SER A 89 4.42 -1.95 14.10
N LEU A 90 3.15 -2.18 13.77
CA LEU A 90 2.11 -1.17 13.80
C LEU A 90 1.68 -0.83 15.23
N PRO A 91 1.63 0.46 15.62
CA PRO A 91 1.31 0.89 16.98
C PRO A 91 -0.20 0.91 17.24
N PHE A 92 -0.93 -0.10 16.78
CA PHE A 92 -2.38 -0.21 16.94
C PHE A 92 -2.77 -1.55 17.53
N ALA A 93 -3.89 -1.56 18.24
CA ALA A 93 -4.51 -2.79 18.72
C ALA A 93 -4.99 -3.66 17.54
N SER A 94 -5.10 -4.97 17.78
CA SER A 94 -5.71 -5.90 16.83
C SER A 94 -7.14 -5.50 16.49
N ARG A 95 -7.58 -5.77 15.26
CA ARG A 95 -8.97 -5.57 14.82
C ARG A 95 -9.47 -4.12 14.97
N THR A 96 -8.62 -3.15 14.65
CA THR A 96 -8.94 -1.72 14.75
C THR A 96 -9.56 -1.17 13.47
N PHE A 97 -9.10 -1.63 12.31
CA PHE A 97 -9.42 -1.02 11.02
C PHE A 97 -10.35 -1.89 10.17
N GLN A 98 -11.27 -1.24 9.45
CA GLN A 98 -12.08 -1.88 8.42
C GLN A 98 -11.32 -2.01 7.10
N THR A 99 -10.39 -1.08 6.84
CA THR A 99 -9.61 -1.07 5.60
C THR A 99 -8.15 -0.79 5.91
N VAL A 100 -7.25 -1.54 5.27
CA VAL A 100 -5.81 -1.20 5.16
C VAL A 100 -5.50 -0.90 3.71
N VAL A 101 -4.81 0.20 3.46
CA VAL A 101 -4.42 0.68 2.13
C VAL A 101 -2.90 0.75 2.04
N GLY A 102 -2.34 0.35 0.89
CA GLY A 102 -0.95 0.58 0.52
C GLY A 102 -0.85 0.95 -0.96
N THR A 103 -0.10 2.00 -1.28
CA THR A 103 0.11 2.39 -2.68
C THR A 103 1.58 2.64 -2.94
N LEU A 104 2.19 1.82 -3.80
CA LEU A 104 3.62 1.85 -4.15
C LEU A 104 4.53 1.76 -2.92
N VAL A 105 4.17 0.94 -1.95
CA VAL A 105 4.89 0.83 -0.67
C VAL A 105 5.40 -0.58 -0.39
N PHE A 106 4.64 -1.64 -0.68
CA PHE A 106 5.07 -3.02 -0.40
C PHE A 106 6.26 -3.46 -1.25
N CYS A 107 6.54 -2.77 -2.34
CA CYS A 107 7.76 -2.92 -3.11
C CYS A 107 9.03 -2.50 -2.34
N SER A 108 8.90 -1.60 -1.34
CA SER A 108 10.00 -0.99 -0.60
C SER A 108 10.15 -1.52 0.83
N ILE A 109 9.14 -2.15 1.41
CA ILE A 109 9.21 -2.68 2.78
C ILE A 109 10.23 -3.84 2.83
N PRO A 110 11.21 -3.82 3.76
CA PRO A 110 12.24 -4.86 3.85
C PRO A 110 11.65 -6.27 4.03
N ASP A 111 10.74 -6.45 4.98
CA ASP A 111 10.01 -7.70 5.21
C ASP A 111 8.51 -7.52 4.94
N PRO A 112 8.04 -7.72 3.69
CA PRO A 112 6.64 -7.56 3.35
C PRO A 112 5.74 -8.60 4.01
N MET A 113 6.25 -9.80 4.35
CA MET A 113 5.46 -10.81 5.06
C MET A 113 5.12 -10.34 6.48
N ARG A 114 6.09 -9.77 7.17
CA ARG A 114 5.87 -9.19 8.51
C ARG A 114 4.90 -8.01 8.47
N ALA A 115 5.03 -7.11 7.48
CA ALA A 115 4.10 -6.00 7.32
C ALA A 115 2.68 -6.48 6.99
N LEU A 116 2.53 -7.53 6.17
CA LEU A 116 1.22 -8.13 5.88
C LEU A 116 0.63 -8.82 7.10
N ALA A 117 1.44 -9.50 7.93
CA ALA A 117 0.98 -10.08 9.19
C ALA A 117 0.46 -9.00 10.15
N GLU A 118 1.13 -7.85 10.25
CA GLU A 118 0.67 -6.70 11.02
C GLU A 118 -0.61 -6.09 10.42
N ALA A 119 -0.68 -5.93 9.09
CA ALA A 119 -1.91 -5.49 8.41
C ALA A 119 -3.09 -6.42 8.71
N GLN A 120 -2.86 -7.74 8.69
CA GLN A 120 -3.87 -8.74 9.04
C GLN A 120 -4.29 -8.64 10.53
N ARG A 121 -3.32 -8.44 11.42
CA ARG A 121 -3.59 -8.31 12.87
C ARG A 121 -4.48 -7.11 13.17
N VAL A 122 -4.24 -5.98 12.52
CA VAL A 122 -4.99 -4.74 12.79
C VAL A 122 -6.31 -4.65 12.05
N LEU A 123 -6.53 -5.47 11.01
CA LEU A 123 -7.81 -5.55 10.30
C LEU A 123 -8.87 -6.24 11.16
N GLN A 124 -10.09 -5.73 11.11
CA GLN A 124 -11.28 -6.36 11.67
C GLN A 124 -11.65 -7.62 10.89
N PRO A 125 -12.41 -8.56 11.49
CA PRO A 125 -13.02 -9.65 10.74
C PRO A 125 -13.80 -9.13 9.53
N GLY A 126 -13.51 -9.68 8.34
CA GLY A 126 -14.09 -9.21 7.07
C GLY A 126 -13.51 -7.89 6.55
N GLY A 127 -12.49 -7.35 7.22
CA GLY A 127 -11.79 -6.15 6.77
C GLY A 127 -11.04 -6.38 5.46
N THR A 128 -10.78 -5.30 4.74
CA THR A 128 -10.25 -5.32 3.38
C THR A 128 -8.84 -4.73 3.31
N LEU A 129 -7.96 -5.41 2.58
CA LEU A 129 -6.66 -4.91 2.15
C LEU A 129 -6.76 -4.43 0.70
N LEU A 130 -6.37 -3.17 0.45
CA LEU A 130 -6.41 -2.51 -0.85
C LEU A 130 -4.99 -2.07 -1.23
N LEU A 131 -4.44 -2.64 -2.30
CA LEU A 131 -3.08 -2.32 -2.74
C LEU A 131 -3.06 -1.85 -4.20
N LEU A 132 -2.25 -0.84 -4.48
CA LEU A 132 -1.84 -0.42 -5.81
C LEU A 132 -0.32 -0.47 -5.85
N GLU A 133 0.24 -1.44 -6.57
CA GLU A 133 1.66 -1.73 -6.50
C GLU A 133 2.27 -1.87 -7.90
N HIS A 134 3.53 -1.50 -8.04
CA HIS A 134 4.31 -2.03 -9.15
C HIS A 134 4.86 -3.40 -8.77
N THR A 135 4.90 -4.29 -9.75
CA THR A 135 5.22 -5.69 -9.54
C THR A 135 6.03 -6.22 -10.72
N ARG A 136 6.58 -7.43 -10.57
CA ARG A 136 7.18 -8.14 -11.68
C ARG A 136 6.18 -8.27 -12.83
N GLY A 137 6.61 -7.91 -14.05
CA GLY A 137 5.79 -8.09 -15.24
C GLY A 137 5.36 -9.55 -15.44
N GLN A 138 4.16 -9.77 -15.97
CA GLN A 138 3.63 -11.14 -16.16
C GLN A 138 3.86 -11.68 -17.56
N HIS A 139 3.90 -10.80 -18.57
CA HIS A 139 4.33 -11.21 -19.89
C HIS A 139 5.84 -11.46 -19.91
N PRO A 140 6.37 -12.51 -20.58
CA PRO A 140 7.79 -12.86 -20.55
C PRO A 140 8.75 -11.70 -20.81
N LEU A 141 8.45 -10.84 -21.76
CA LEU A 141 9.24 -9.64 -22.06
C LEU A 141 9.20 -8.61 -20.91
N ALA A 142 8.03 -8.38 -20.32
CA ALA A 142 7.86 -7.45 -19.20
C ALA A 142 8.54 -8.01 -17.94
N ALA A 143 8.48 -9.32 -17.71
CA ALA A 143 9.17 -9.99 -16.62
C ALA A 143 10.70 -9.85 -16.78
N ALA A 144 11.23 -10.16 -17.96
CA ALA A 144 12.67 -10.02 -18.24
C ALA A 144 13.14 -8.56 -18.08
N LEU A 145 12.31 -7.60 -18.47
CA LEU A 145 12.61 -6.18 -18.30
C LEU A 145 12.67 -5.79 -16.82
N THR A 146 11.65 -6.14 -16.03
CA THR A 146 11.62 -5.82 -14.60
C THR A 146 12.76 -6.51 -13.84
N ASP A 147 13.06 -7.78 -14.14
CA ASP A 147 14.16 -8.52 -13.51
C ASP A 147 15.53 -7.90 -13.85
N ARG A 148 15.72 -7.47 -15.10
CA ARG A 148 16.98 -6.87 -15.54
C ARG A 148 17.20 -5.46 -14.99
N LEU A 149 16.13 -4.68 -14.82
CA LEU A 149 16.20 -3.31 -14.31
C LEU A 149 16.23 -3.24 -12.79
N ASP A 150 15.76 -4.27 -12.08
CA ASP A 150 15.65 -4.28 -10.63
C ASP A 150 16.96 -3.92 -9.90
N PRO A 151 18.13 -4.51 -10.21
CA PRO A 151 19.38 -4.18 -9.51
C PRO A 151 19.78 -2.71 -9.69
N VAL A 152 19.60 -2.16 -10.89
CA VAL A 152 19.91 -0.75 -11.17
C VAL A 152 18.92 0.16 -10.46
N TRP A 153 17.63 -0.18 -10.53
CA TRP A 153 16.58 0.56 -9.85
C TRP A 153 16.77 0.57 -8.34
N TYR A 154 17.06 -0.59 -7.75
CA TYR A 154 17.35 -0.72 -6.33
C TYR A 154 18.54 0.14 -5.90
N THR A 155 19.61 0.16 -6.69
CA THR A 155 20.80 0.98 -6.42
C THR A 155 20.46 2.48 -6.44
N LEU A 156 19.57 2.92 -7.32
CA LEU A 156 19.16 4.33 -7.44
C LEU A 156 18.17 4.75 -6.35
N ASN A 157 17.28 3.87 -5.94
CA ASN A 157 16.20 4.17 -4.99
C ASN A 157 16.47 3.66 -3.57
N GLY A 158 17.41 2.73 -3.40
CA GLY A 158 17.83 2.19 -2.10
C GLY A 158 16.85 1.23 -1.42
N SER A 159 15.62 1.05 -1.92
CA SER A 159 14.62 0.20 -1.24
C SER A 159 13.60 -0.47 -2.14
N CYS A 160 13.31 0.09 -3.30
CA CYS A 160 12.19 -0.34 -4.13
C CYS A 160 12.61 -1.45 -5.09
N HIS A 161 11.92 -2.59 -5.06
CA HIS A 161 12.11 -3.71 -5.95
C HIS A 161 11.06 -3.75 -7.06
N LEU A 162 11.51 -3.77 -8.34
CA LEU A 162 10.62 -3.82 -9.51
C LEU A 162 10.05 -5.22 -9.77
N ASN A 163 10.62 -6.26 -9.17
CA ASN A 163 10.33 -7.65 -9.51
C ASN A 163 9.58 -8.42 -8.41
N ARG A 164 9.01 -7.74 -7.42
CA ARG A 164 8.19 -8.40 -6.40
C ARG A 164 6.90 -8.96 -6.98
N GLN A 165 6.47 -10.10 -6.45
CA GLN A 165 5.21 -10.75 -6.78
C GLN A 165 4.16 -10.47 -5.70
N THR A 166 3.79 -9.21 -5.51
CA THR A 166 3.01 -8.73 -4.36
C THR A 166 1.69 -9.48 -4.17
N ALA A 167 0.94 -9.76 -5.25
CA ALA A 167 -0.32 -10.52 -5.13
C ALA A 167 -0.11 -11.94 -4.59
N ARG A 168 1.00 -12.59 -4.95
CA ARG A 168 1.38 -13.90 -4.42
C ARG A 168 1.76 -13.80 -2.95
N THR A 169 2.58 -12.82 -2.59
CA THR A 169 3.00 -12.57 -1.20
C THR A 169 1.79 -12.30 -0.29
N VAL A 170 0.79 -11.55 -0.79
CA VAL A 170 -0.47 -11.31 -0.07
C VAL A 170 -1.23 -12.62 0.19
N ALA A 171 -1.32 -13.51 -0.82
CA ALA A 171 -1.97 -14.82 -0.66
C ALA A 171 -1.19 -15.72 0.32
N GLU A 172 0.15 -15.75 0.23
CA GLU A 172 1.02 -16.51 1.11
C GLU A 172 0.96 -16.01 2.56
N ALA A 173 0.69 -14.71 2.78
CA ALA A 173 0.43 -14.14 4.10
C ALA A 173 -0.94 -14.51 4.68
N GLY A 174 -1.77 -15.29 3.97
CA GLY A 174 -3.06 -15.79 4.46
C GLY A 174 -4.26 -14.88 4.16
N PHE A 175 -4.11 -13.87 3.31
CA PHE A 175 -5.24 -13.11 2.82
C PHE A 175 -6.00 -13.87 1.74
N ASN A 176 -7.32 -13.76 1.73
CA ASN A 176 -8.15 -14.17 0.60
C ASN A 176 -8.09 -13.08 -0.48
N VAL A 177 -7.30 -13.30 -1.53
CA VAL A 177 -7.20 -12.38 -2.68
C VAL A 177 -8.46 -12.50 -3.53
N THR A 178 -9.30 -11.47 -3.48
CA THR A 178 -10.61 -11.44 -4.15
C THR A 178 -10.54 -10.91 -5.58
N ASN A 179 -9.59 -10.01 -5.86
CA ASN A 179 -9.42 -9.43 -7.20
C ASN A 179 -7.98 -8.96 -7.43
N VAL A 180 -7.48 -9.15 -8.64
CA VAL A 180 -6.20 -8.59 -9.12
C VAL A 180 -6.40 -8.03 -10.52
N GLU A 181 -6.46 -6.71 -10.63
CA GLU A 181 -6.45 -6.02 -11.92
C GLU A 181 -5.01 -5.75 -12.34
N ARG A 182 -4.68 -6.03 -13.59
CA ARG A 182 -3.33 -5.95 -14.13
C ARG A 182 -3.27 -4.92 -15.25
N HIS A 183 -2.29 -4.02 -15.15
CA HIS A 183 -2.06 -2.94 -16.11
C HIS A 183 -0.61 -2.95 -16.57
N ALA A 184 -0.33 -2.35 -17.73
CA ALA A 184 1.02 -2.23 -18.31
C ALA A 184 1.78 -3.58 -18.34
N GLY A 185 1.16 -4.64 -18.91
CA GLY A 185 1.80 -5.97 -18.98
C GLY A 185 1.96 -6.66 -17.61
N GLY A 186 1.20 -6.23 -16.61
CA GLY A 186 1.24 -6.76 -15.23
C GLY A 186 2.23 -6.04 -14.32
N ILE A 187 2.93 -5.01 -14.82
CA ILE A 187 3.87 -4.21 -14.02
C ILE A 187 3.15 -3.39 -12.95
N VAL A 188 1.92 -2.95 -13.22
CA VAL A 188 1.07 -2.27 -12.23
C VAL A 188 -0.10 -3.18 -11.89
N GLN A 189 -0.32 -3.41 -10.61
CA GLN A 189 -1.42 -4.24 -10.11
C GLN A 189 -2.26 -3.49 -9.09
N VAL A 190 -3.58 -3.63 -9.22
CA VAL A 190 -4.57 -3.26 -8.20
C VAL A 190 -5.04 -4.55 -7.55
N ILE A 191 -4.75 -4.72 -6.27
CA ILE A 191 -5.01 -5.96 -5.52
C ILE A 191 -6.06 -5.65 -4.45
N ARG A 192 -7.10 -6.47 -4.40
CA ARG A 192 -8.10 -6.45 -3.34
C ARG A 192 -8.09 -7.79 -2.63
N ALA A 193 -7.99 -7.76 -1.32
CA ALA A 193 -7.97 -8.96 -0.51
C ALA A 193 -8.75 -8.74 0.80
N SER A 194 -9.20 -9.81 1.42
CA SER A 194 -9.91 -9.77 2.70
C SER A 194 -9.28 -10.71 3.72
N VAL A 195 -9.50 -10.41 4.99
CA VAL A 195 -9.11 -11.30 6.08
C VAL A 195 -10.24 -12.27 6.35
N THR A 196 -9.95 -13.57 6.23
CA THR A 196 -10.84 -14.63 6.70
C THR A 196 -10.37 -15.07 8.09
N PHE A 197 -11.13 -14.72 9.13
CA PHE A 197 -10.94 -15.39 10.41
C PHE A 197 -11.73 -16.70 10.40
N PRO A 198 -11.18 -17.80 10.90
CA PRO A 198 -11.99 -18.99 11.14
C PRO A 198 -13.16 -18.60 12.03
N THR A 199 -14.37 -18.84 11.57
CA THR A 199 -15.55 -18.74 12.42
C THR A 199 -15.30 -19.63 13.65
N PRO A 200 -15.45 -19.13 14.89
CA PRO A 200 -15.35 -20.02 16.03
C PRO A 200 -16.31 -21.17 15.78
N ALA A 201 -15.79 -22.40 15.70
CA ALA A 201 -16.60 -23.59 15.64
C ALA A 201 -17.61 -23.49 16.78
N ASN A 202 -18.91 -23.58 16.47
CA ASN A 202 -19.98 -23.56 17.42
C ASN A 202 -19.57 -24.43 18.63
N ALA A 203 -19.36 -23.81 19.77
CA ALA A 203 -19.40 -24.50 21.04
C ALA A 203 -20.87 -24.89 21.25
N SER A 204 -21.29 -25.95 20.56
CA SER A 204 -22.56 -26.59 20.83
C SER A 204 -22.32 -27.69 21.86
N SER A 205 -22.91 -27.43 22.97
CA SER A 205 -23.54 -28.27 23.98
C SER A 205 -23.04 -28.09 25.35
#